data_b9fdaf64990ad7cffc4a521d57e1c8fb
#
_entry.id   b9fdaf64990ad7cffc4a521d57e1c8fb
#
_cell.length_a   1.000
_cell.length_b   1.000
_cell.length_c   1.000
_cell.angle_alpha   90.00
_cell.angle_beta   90.00
_cell.angle_gamma   90.00
#
_symmetry.space_group_name_H-M   'P 1'
#
loop_
_entity.id
_entity.type
_entity.pdbx_description
1 polymer ?
#
loop_
_entity_poly.entity_id
_entity_poly.type
_entity_poly.pdbx_seq_one_letter_code
_entity_poly.pdbx_strand_id
1 'polypeptide(L)'
;RTKVYRTTVKGLFQKPTVLNNVETFANVPQIMYKGSDWYRSIGTEDSSGTKVFALVGKVANAGLVEVPMGTTINEIVYDIGGGTGNDKKVKAVQTGGPSGGCIPTDYFDTPVDFGSLAKIGSIMGSGGMVVMDETDCMVDIARFFLDFTVEESCGKCVPCREGTKRMLELLEKITSGKGEDGDIERLEDLSETITVASLCGLGQTAANPVVSTLHYFRNEYEAHIYDKKCPAGVCQALLEFFITDKCVGCTKCAKACPVDCI
;
A
#
# COMPACT_ATOMS: atom_id res chain seq x y z
N ARG A 1 -4.39 -21.77 -7.33
CA ARG A 1 -3.08 -22.48 -7.16
C ARG A 1 -3.02 -23.11 -5.78
N THR A 2 -2.86 -24.42 -5.68
CA THR A 2 -2.64 -25.11 -4.39
C THR A 2 -1.15 -25.10 -4.06
N LYS A 3 -0.74 -24.49 -2.95
CA LYS A 3 0.61 -24.69 -2.40
C LYS A 3 0.79 -26.14 -2.02
N VAL A 4 1.75 -26.82 -2.65
CA VAL A 4 1.95 -28.25 -2.43
C VAL A 4 2.65 -28.49 -1.09
N TYR A 5 3.80 -27.83 -0.83
CA TYR A 5 4.58 -28.01 0.41
C TYR A 5 5.24 -26.69 0.83
N ARG A 6 5.54 -26.55 2.13
CA ARG A 6 6.44 -25.50 2.60
C ARG A 6 7.88 -25.84 2.21
N THR A 7 8.69 -24.83 1.91
CA THR A 7 10.12 -25.02 1.56
C THR A 7 10.90 -25.73 2.66
N THR A 8 10.53 -25.54 3.93
CA THR A 8 11.11 -26.25 5.08
C THR A 8 10.87 -27.75 5.06
N VAL A 9 9.86 -28.22 4.31
CA VAL A 9 9.56 -29.65 4.14
C VAL A 9 10.11 -30.15 2.82
N LYS A 10 9.87 -29.40 1.74
CA LYS A 10 10.24 -29.82 0.38
C LYS A 10 10.49 -28.56 -0.49
N GLY A 11 11.73 -28.12 -0.55
CA GLY A 11 12.19 -26.94 -1.28
C GLY A 11 13.07 -27.29 -2.48
N LEU A 12 14.23 -26.61 -2.59
CA LEU A 12 15.18 -26.82 -3.66
C LEU A 12 15.66 -28.29 -3.71
N PHE A 13 15.71 -28.83 -4.92
CA PHE A 13 16.05 -30.25 -5.16
C PHE A 13 15.22 -31.25 -4.33
N GLN A 14 13.98 -30.88 -3.99
CA GLN A 14 13.10 -31.70 -3.16
C GLN A 14 13.62 -31.93 -1.72
N LYS A 15 14.57 -31.11 -1.28
CA LYS A 15 15.16 -31.15 0.06
C LYS A 15 14.56 -30.03 0.94
N PRO A 16 14.57 -30.21 2.28
CA PRO A 16 14.29 -29.12 3.20
C PRO A 16 15.20 -27.91 2.90
N THR A 17 14.60 -26.74 2.74
CA THR A 17 15.31 -25.53 2.30
C THR A 17 14.94 -24.35 3.18
N VAL A 18 15.95 -23.64 3.68
CA VAL A 18 15.79 -22.36 4.37
C VAL A 18 15.63 -21.27 3.32
N LEU A 19 14.59 -20.45 3.49
CA LEU A 19 14.31 -19.30 2.64
C LEU A 19 14.37 -18.02 3.50
N ASN A 20 15.22 -17.10 3.12
CA ASN A 20 15.33 -15.79 3.75
C ASN A 20 15.30 -14.68 2.69
N ASN A 21 15.02 -13.45 3.13
CA ASN A 21 15.14 -12.26 2.29
C ASN A 21 16.60 -12.09 1.86
N VAL A 22 16.81 -11.61 0.64
CA VAL A 22 18.16 -11.40 0.08
C VAL A 22 18.98 -10.41 0.90
N GLU A 23 18.36 -9.39 1.45
CA GLU A 23 19.01 -8.41 2.33
C GLU A 23 19.52 -9.07 3.63
N THR A 24 18.76 -10.01 4.19
CA THR A 24 19.22 -10.82 5.34
C THR A 24 20.50 -11.57 4.98
N PHE A 25 20.54 -12.23 3.82
CA PHE A 25 21.75 -12.92 3.36
C PHE A 25 22.91 -11.97 3.09
N ALA A 26 22.66 -10.76 2.55
CA ALA A 26 23.68 -9.78 2.29
C ALA A 26 24.31 -9.21 3.58
N ASN A 27 23.55 -9.13 4.67
CA ASN A 27 24.07 -8.67 5.96
C ASN A 27 24.96 -9.71 6.66
N VAL A 28 24.72 -11.00 6.48
CA VAL A 28 25.47 -12.08 7.17
C VAL A 28 26.98 -11.96 6.98
N PRO A 29 27.55 -11.82 5.76
CA PRO A 29 28.99 -11.68 5.57
C PRO A 29 29.57 -10.47 6.29
N GLN A 30 28.86 -9.34 6.31
CA GLN A 30 29.31 -8.11 6.97
C GLN A 30 29.34 -8.29 8.51
N ILE A 31 28.33 -8.95 9.05
CA ILE A 31 28.27 -9.26 10.49
C ILE A 31 29.40 -10.22 10.88
N MET A 32 29.65 -11.25 10.08
CA MET A 32 30.72 -12.21 10.32
C MET A 32 32.11 -11.55 10.24
N TYR A 33 32.30 -10.57 9.37
CA TYR A 33 33.58 -9.89 9.18
C TYR A 33 33.82 -8.79 10.23
N LYS A 34 32.81 -7.96 10.52
CA LYS A 34 32.93 -6.79 11.40
C LYS A 34 32.50 -7.03 12.85
N GLY A 35 31.80 -8.12 13.11
CA GLY A 35 31.31 -8.51 14.42
C GLY A 35 29.87 -8.01 14.72
N SER A 36 29.24 -8.67 15.67
CA SER A 36 27.87 -8.35 16.10
C SER A 36 27.71 -6.98 16.73
N ASP A 37 28.73 -6.51 17.47
CA ASP A 37 28.70 -5.22 18.15
C ASP A 37 28.69 -4.06 17.15
N TRP A 38 29.44 -4.21 16.04
CA TRP A 38 29.36 -3.25 14.95
C TRP A 38 27.95 -3.17 14.36
N TYR A 39 27.29 -4.30 14.10
CA TYR A 39 25.95 -4.31 13.56
C TYR A 39 24.92 -3.71 14.52
N ARG A 40 25.06 -4.00 15.82
CA ARG A 40 24.22 -3.43 16.87
C ARG A 40 24.42 -1.94 17.09
N SER A 41 25.59 -1.39 16.76
CA SER A 41 25.85 0.05 16.89
C SER A 41 25.12 0.90 15.85
N ILE A 42 24.48 0.28 14.85
CA ILE A 42 23.72 0.94 13.79
C ILE A 42 22.24 0.62 14.01
N GLY A 43 21.38 1.61 13.89
CA GLY A 43 19.94 1.43 14.04
C GLY A 43 19.44 1.70 15.45
N THR A 44 18.29 1.10 15.78
CA THR A 44 17.63 1.23 17.09
C THR A 44 17.93 0.02 17.98
N GLU A 45 17.58 0.12 19.27
CA GLU A 45 17.76 -0.99 20.23
C GLU A 45 17.05 -2.27 19.78
N ASP A 46 15.82 -2.13 19.27
CA ASP A 46 14.98 -3.25 18.84
C ASP A 46 15.17 -3.63 17.35
N SER A 47 15.81 -2.77 16.56
CA SER A 47 15.99 -2.95 15.12
C SER A 47 17.38 -2.47 14.70
N SER A 48 18.34 -3.40 14.76
CA SER A 48 19.74 -3.10 14.45
C SER A 48 20.03 -3.15 12.93
N GLY A 49 21.04 -2.40 12.52
CA GLY A 49 21.55 -2.38 11.15
C GLY A 49 20.90 -1.32 10.28
N THR A 50 21.01 -1.54 8.98
CA THR A 50 20.44 -0.69 7.93
C THR A 50 19.26 -1.36 7.26
N LYS A 51 18.48 -0.58 6.54
CA LYS A 51 17.41 -1.07 5.67
C LYS A 51 17.49 -0.42 4.30
N VAL A 52 17.39 -1.24 3.28
CA VAL A 52 17.27 -0.75 1.89
C VAL A 52 15.80 -0.57 1.57
N PHE A 53 15.44 0.64 1.13
CA PHE A 53 14.11 0.95 0.61
C PHE A 53 14.15 1.12 -0.90
N ALA A 54 13.19 0.50 -1.58
CA ALA A 54 12.83 0.85 -2.96
C ALA A 54 11.84 2.00 -2.90
N LEU A 55 12.34 3.23 -3.03
CA LEU A 55 11.54 4.45 -3.02
C LEU A 55 10.98 4.69 -4.41
N VAL A 56 9.66 4.62 -4.56
CA VAL A 56 8.95 4.70 -5.83
C VAL A 56 7.65 5.51 -5.71
N GLY A 57 6.93 5.63 -6.81
CA GLY A 57 5.68 6.38 -6.87
C GLY A 57 5.91 7.84 -7.22
N LYS A 58 5.17 8.74 -6.60
CA LYS A 58 5.22 10.18 -6.87
C LYS A 58 6.28 10.89 -6.04
N VAL A 59 7.52 10.48 -6.22
CA VAL A 59 8.71 11.04 -5.55
C VAL A 59 9.69 11.58 -6.58
N ALA A 60 10.39 12.68 -6.25
CA ALA A 60 11.32 13.33 -7.17
C ALA A 60 12.51 12.42 -7.53
N ASN A 61 13.11 11.80 -6.51
CA ASN A 61 14.26 10.92 -6.66
C ASN A 61 13.84 9.47 -6.37
N ALA A 62 13.30 8.78 -7.38
CA ALA A 62 12.99 7.36 -7.26
C ALA A 62 14.27 6.52 -7.35
N GLY A 63 14.38 5.46 -6.53
CA GLY A 63 15.53 4.58 -6.53
C GLY A 63 15.65 3.72 -5.28
N LEU A 64 16.85 3.16 -5.08
CA LEU A 64 17.17 2.41 -3.87
C LEU A 64 17.88 3.34 -2.88
N VAL A 65 17.42 3.31 -1.65
CA VAL A 65 17.93 4.12 -0.54
C VAL A 65 18.28 3.20 0.62
N GLU A 66 19.53 3.22 1.06
CA GLU A 66 19.94 2.53 2.28
C GLU A 66 20.05 3.52 3.43
N VAL A 67 19.33 3.26 4.52
CA VAL A 67 19.31 4.10 5.71
C VAL A 67 19.49 3.27 6.98
N PRO A 68 20.06 3.83 8.06
CA PRO A 68 20.01 3.20 9.37
C PRO A 68 18.56 2.96 9.80
N MET A 69 18.30 1.86 10.46
CA MET A 69 17.03 1.66 11.16
C MET A 69 16.82 2.79 12.17
N GLY A 70 15.60 3.33 12.24
CA GLY A 70 15.29 4.49 13.07
C GLY A 70 15.31 5.83 12.33
N THR A 71 15.79 5.89 11.08
CA THR A 71 15.57 7.05 10.20
C THR A 71 14.06 7.30 10.05
N THR A 72 13.62 8.54 10.05
CA THR A 72 12.19 8.85 9.92
C THR A 72 11.70 8.74 8.49
N ILE A 73 10.40 8.48 8.32
CA ILE A 73 9.76 8.51 7.00
C ILE A 73 9.94 9.88 6.37
N ASN A 74 9.88 10.94 7.17
CA ASN A 74 10.07 12.33 6.72
C ASN A 74 11.45 12.53 6.05
N GLU A 75 12.52 12.13 6.72
CA GLU A 75 13.88 12.19 6.17
C GLU A 75 14.01 11.40 4.85
N ILE A 76 13.41 10.20 4.79
CA ILE A 76 13.47 9.38 3.57
C ILE A 76 12.72 10.04 2.41
N VAL A 77 11.51 10.56 2.66
CA VAL A 77 10.64 11.10 1.60
C VAL A 77 11.10 12.48 1.14
N TYR A 78 11.46 13.35 2.07
CA TYR A 78 11.78 14.75 1.74
C TYR A 78 13.27 14.99 1.58
N ASP A 79 14.11 14.60 2.53
CA ASP A 79 15.53 14.94 2.48
C ASP A 79 16.28 14.11 1.42
N ILE A 80 15.93 12.82 1.30
CA ILE A 80 16.55 11.92 0.33
C ILE A 80 15.73 11.88 -0.97
N GLY A 81 14.42 11.67 -0.85
CA GLY A 81 13.51 11.54 -1.98
C GLY A 81 13.18 12.86 -2.69
N GLY A 82 13.39 14.00 -2.03
CA GLY A 82 13.11 15.33 -2.59
C GLY A 82 11.63 15.69 -2.69
N GLY A 83 10.79 15.03 -1.92
CA GLY A 83 9.33 15.21 -1.99
C GLY A 83 8.73 14.72 -3.30
N THR A 84 7.63 15.31 -3.77
CA THR A 84 6.94 14.89 -5.00
C THR A 84 7.60 15.32 -6.30
N GLY A 85 8.59 16.21 -6.24
CA GLY A 85 9.26 16.74 -7.45
C GLY A 85 8.36 17.61 -8.35
N ASN A 86 7.15 17.88 -7.91
CA ASN A 86 6.17 18.80 -8.52
C ASN A 86 5.53 19.62 -7.41
N ASP A 87 4.69 20.61 -7.75
CA ASP A 87 4.02 21.47 -6.76
C ASP A 87 2.90 20.76 -5.97
N LYS A 88 2.80 19.44 -6.06
CA LYS A 88 1.81 18.64 -5.36
C LYS A 88 2.29 18.29 -3.96
N LYS A 89 1.34 18.16 -3.03
CA LYS A 89 1.64 17.76 -1.66
C LYS A 89 1.70 16.23 -1.55
N VAL A 90 2.70 15.74 -0.84
CA VAL A 90 2.70 14.33 -0.42
C VAL A 90 1.47 14.09 0.45
N LYS A 91 0.77 13.02 0.20
CA LYS A 91 -0.46 12.62 0.91
C LYS A 91 -0.21 11.46 1.87
N ALA A 92 0.48 10.46 1.40
CA ALA A 92 0.76 9.25 2.17
C ALA A 92 1.96 8.49 1.61
N VAL A 93 2.47 7.56 2.41
CA VAL A 93 3.41 6.51 1.98
C VAL A 93 2.80 5.15 2.27
N GLN A 94 2.95 4.22 1.36
CA GLN A 94 2.68 2.82 1.63
C GLN A 94 3.99 2.08 1.84
N THR A 95 4.12 1.36 2.95
CA THR A 95 5.29 0.53 3.27
C THR A 95 4.90 -0.94 3.40
N GLY A 96 5.86 -1.84 3.24
CA GLY A 96 5.63 -3.27 3.41
C GLY A 96 5.05 -4.01 2.21
N GLY A 97 4.99 -3.36 1.05
CA GLY A 97 4.39 -3.95 -0.17
C GLY A 97 2.87 -4.13 -0.03
N PRO A 98 2.23 -4.99 -0.85
CA PRO A 98 0.77 -5.16 -0.87
C PRO A 98 0.14 -5.60 0.46
N SER A 99 0.94 -6.10 1.38
CA SER A 99 0.49 -6.54 2.71
C SER A 99 0.73 -5.49 3.81
N GLY A 100 1.27 -4.33 3.45
CA GLY A 100 1.55 -3.23 4.36
C GLY A 100 0.41 -2.23 4.46
N GLY A 101 0.63 -1.16 5.22
CA GLY A 101 -0.35 -0.10 5.44
C GLY A 101 0.04 1.22 4.76
N CYS A 102 -0.97 2.04 4.49
CA CYS A 102 -0.80 3.41 4.06
C CYS A 102 -0.67 4.33 5.28
N ILE A 103 0.37 5.15 5.30
CA ILE A 103 0.75 6.03 6.42
C ILE A 103 0.56 7.47 5.95
N PRO A 104 -0.33 8.27 6.55
CA PRO A 104 -0.51 9.69 6.20
C PRO A 104 0.64 10.53 6.71
N THR A 105 0.78 11.74 6.16
CA THR A 105 1.87 12.68 6.48
C THR A 105 1.98 13.04 7.95
N ASP A 106 0.88 13.00 8.71
CA ASP A 106 0.86 13.29 10.15
C ASP A 106 1.72 12.31 10.98
N TYR A 107 2.07 11.16 10.40
CA TYR A 107 2.90 10.13 11.03
C TYR A 107 4.30 10.01 10.40
N PHE A 108 4.74 10.98 9.61
CA PHE A 108 6.04 10.91 8.93
C PHE A 108 7.25 11.05 9.86
N ASP A 109 7.06 11.54 11.07
CA ASP A 109 8.11 11.53 12.11
C ASP A 109 8.33 10.14 12.75
N THR A 110 7.53 9.13 12.32
CA THR A 110 7.71 7.75 12.76
C THR A 110 9.03 7.19 12.24
N PRO A 111 9.88 6.63 13.11
CA PRO A 111 11.10 5.95 12.69
C PRO A 111 10.78 4.65 11.95
N VAL A 112 11.55 4.37 10.89
CA VAL A 112 11.43 3.11 10.17
C VAL A 112 12.14 2.00 10.92
N ASP A 113 11.41 1.43 11.87
CA ASP A 113 11.77 0.20 12.57
C ASP A 113 10.56 -0.74 12.64
N PHE A 114 10.79 -2.01 12.99
CA PHE A 114 9.74 -3.02 13.00
C PHE A 114 8.62 -2.71 14.00
N GLY A 115 8.97 -2.22 15.18
CA GLY A 115 8.02 -1.93 16.25
C GLY A 115 7.19 -0.67 15.99
N SER A 116 7.84 0.40 15.53
CA SER A 116 7.19 1.69 15.29
C SER A 116 6.21 1.63 14.13
N LEU A 117 6.59 1.00 13.01
CA LEU A 117 5.69 0.82 11.87
C LEU A 117 4.48 -0.05 12.22
N ALA A 118 4.67 -1.11 13.04
CA ALA A 118 3.57 -1.95 13.47
C ALA A 118 2.54 -1.20 14.33
N LYS A 119 2.98 -0.26 15.18
CA LYS A 119 2.09 0.55 16.04
C LYS A 119 1.13 1.44 15.24
N ILE A 120 1.52 1.87 14.04
CA ILE A 120 0.71 2.70 13.15
C ILE A 120 0.00 1.90 12.05
N GLY A 121 -0.11 0.57 12.21
CA GLY A 121 -0.85 -0.30 11.29
C GLY A 121 -0.14 -0.59 9.97
N SER A 122 1.20 -0.43 9.93
CA SER A 122 2.00 -0.77 8.76
C SER A 122 3.05 -1.82 9.09
N ILE A 123 3.82 -2.24 8.10
CA ILE A 123 4.92 -3.20 8.26
C ILE A 123 6.15 -2.77 7.45
N MET A 124 7.33 -3.21 7.87
CA MET A 124 8.58 -2.98 7.17
C MET A 124 8.62 -3.72 5.82
N GLY A 125 8.17 -4.96 5.79
CA GLY A 125 8.27 -5.82 4.63
C GLY A 125 9.69 -5.98 4.12
N SER A 126 9.83 -6.06 2.80
CA SER A 126 11.14 -6.15 2.14
C SER A 126 11.73 -4.77 1.74
N GLY A 127 11.13 -3.67 2.21
CA GLY A 127 11.62 -2.31 1.95
C GLY A 127 10.95 -1.61 0.76
N GLY A 128 9.78 -2.06 0.31
CA GLY A 128 8.98 -1.27 -0.64
C GLY A 128 8.42 -0.02 0.05
N MET A 129 8.62 1.15 -0.55
CA MET A 129 8.08 2.43 -0.09
C MET A 129 7.50 3.20 -1.27
N VAL A 130 6.16 3.29 -1.34
CA VAL A 130 5.45 3.96 -2.43
C VAL A 130 4.94 5.30 -1.94
N VAL A 131 5.42 6.39 -2.52
CA VAL A 131 4.98 7.76 -2.19
C VAL A 131 3.78 8.12 -3.05
N MET A 132 2.76 8.65 -2.41
CA MET A 132 1.50 9.08 -3.01
C MET A 132 1.29 10.58 -2.76
N ASP A 133 0.72 11.29 -3.72
CA ASP A 133 0.37 12.70 -3.61
C ASP A 133 -1.15 12.94 -3.53
N GLU A 134 -1.56 14.18 -3.46
CA GLU A 134 -2.96 14.59 -3.37
C GLU A 134 -3.82 14.18 -4.58
N THR A 135 -3.21 13.73 -5.68
CA THR A 135 -3.92 13.23 -6.87
C THR A 135 -4.16 11.72 -6.84
N ASP A 136 -3.74 11.03 -5.77
CA ASP A 136 -4.03 9.60 -5.58
C ASP A 136 -5.31 9.41 -4.77
N CYS A 137 -6.18 8.53 -5.27
CA CYS A 137 -7.39 8.12 -4.55
C CYS A 137 -7.06 6.95 -3.63
N MET A 138 -7.25 7.12 -2.32
CA MET A 138 -6.88 6.10 -1.35
C MET A 138 -7.79 4.86 -1.43
N VAL A 139 -9.02 5.00 -1.91
CA VAL A 139 -9.92 3.87 -2.18
C VAL A 139 -9.41 3.02 -3.35
N ASP A 140 -8.95 3.68 -4.42
CA ASP A 140 -8.38 2.99 -5.60
C ASP A 140 -7.01 2.37 -5.28
N ILE A 141 -6.20 3.02 -4.46
CA ILE A 141 -4.95 2.46 -3.94
C ILE A 141 -5.20 1.18 -3.12
N ALA A 142 -6.18 1.19 -2.23
CA ALA A 142 -6.58 0.00 -1.47
C ALA A 142 -7.05 -1.12 -2.40
N ARG A 143 -7.85 -0.79 -3.43
CA ARG A 143 -8.30 -1.74 -4.46
C ARG A 143 -7.12 -2.36 -5.21
N PHE A 144 -6.17 -1.54 -5.64
CA PHE A 144 -4.98 -1.97 -6.39
C PHE A 144 -4.13 -2.99 -5.60
N PHE A 145 -3.84 -2.70 -4.33
CA PHE A 145 -3.05 -3.62 -3.48
C PHE A 145 -3.81 -4.91 -3.15
N LEU A 146 -5.12 -4.80 -2.96
CA LEU A 146 -5.95 -5.97 -2.69
C LEU A 146 -6.08 -6.88 -3.90
N ASP A 147 -6.20 -6.32 -5.11
CA ASP A 147 -6.24 -7.06 -6.37
C ASP A 147 -5.01 -7.95 -6.53
N PHE A 148 -3.81 -7.39 -6.32
CA PHE A 148 -2.57 -8.17 -6.26
C PHE A 148 -2.66 -9.32 -5.25
N THR A 149 -3.21 -9.08 -4.06
CA THR A 149 -3.32 -10.11 -3.03
C THR A 149 -4.31 -11.21 -3.42
N VAL A 150 -5.38 -10.87 -4.12
CA VAL A 150 -6.34 -11.84 -4.69
C VAL A 150 -5.64 -12.75 -5.71
N GLU A 151 -4.84 -12.19 -6.61
CA GLU A 151 -4.09 -12.95 -7.61
C GLU A 151 -3.05 -13.88 -6.99
N GLU A 152 -2.35 -13.44 -5.93
CA GLU A 152 -1.32 -14.19 -5.25
C GLU A 152 -1.86 -15.20 -4.22
N SER A 153 -3.15 -15.21 -3.96
CA SER A 153 -3.79 -16.17 -3.04
C SER A 153 -3.59 -17.60 -3.55
N CYS A 154 -3.08 -18.46 -2.67
CA CYS A 154 -2.93 -19.88 -3.00
C CYS A 154 -4.26 -20.65 -3.04
N GLY A 155 -5.38 -20.03 -2.64
CA GLY A 155 -6.71 -20.60 -2.65
C GLY A 155 -7.01 -21.66 -1.57
N LYS A 156 -6.08 -21.91 -0.63
CA LYS A 156 -6.23 -23.03 0.34
C LYS A 156 -7.31 -22.76 1.39
N CYS A 157 -7.26 -21.61 2.05
CA CYS A 157 -8.23 -21.28 3.09
C CYS A 157 -9.34 -20.35 2.57
N VAL A 158 -10.57 -20.63 2.98
CA VAL A 158 -11.77 -19.91 2.52
C VAL A 158 -11.70 -18.41 2.85
N PRO A 159 -11.32 -17.97 4.06
CA PRO A 159 -11.28 -16.54 4.38
C PRO A 159 -10.40 -15.74 3.43
N CYS A 160 -9.21 -16.23 3.10
CA CYS A 160 -8.34 -15.59 2.12
C CYS A 160 -8.93 -15.67 0.70
N ARG A 161 -9.28 -16.89 0.22
CA ARG A 161 -9.74 -17.10 -1.17
C ARG A 161 -11.01 -16.34 -1.52
N GLU A 162 -12.04 -16.47 -0.67
CA GLU A 162 -13.34 -15.84 -0.92
C GLU A 162 -13.43 -14.44 -0.31
N GLY A 163 -12.90 -14.26 0.91
CA GLY A 163 -12.99 -12.99 1.62
C GLY A 163 -12.28 -11.86 0.89
N THR A 164 -11.03 -12.06 0.43
CA THR A 164 -10.30 -11.04 -0.34
C THR A 164 -11.01 -10.70 -1.64
N LYS A 165 -11.61 -11.68 -2.30
CA LYS A 165 -12.41 -11.48 -3.52
C LYS A 165 -13.64 -10.62 -3.26
N ARG A 166 -14.40 -10.92 -2.18
CA ARG A 166 -15.59 -10.14 -1.80
C ARG A 166 -15.23 -8.72 -1.39
N MET A 167 -14.10 -8.56 -0.71
CA MET A 167 -13.57 -7.23 -0.37
C MET A 167 -13.19 -6.44 -1.63
N LEU A 168 -12.55 -7.08 -2.60
CA LEU A 168 -12.22 -6.46 -3.89
C LEU A 168 -13.48 -6.03 -4.65
N GLU A 169 -14.48 -6.89 -4.75
CA GLU A 169 -15.77 -6.57 -5.37
C GLU A 169 -16.46 -5.36 -4.71
N LEU A 170 -16.34 -5.20 -3.39
CA LEU A 170 -16.84 -4.01 -2.68
C LEU A 170 -16.06 -2.74 -3.06
N LEU A 171 -14.74 -2.80 -3.12
CA LEU A 171 -13.92 -1.66 -3.52
C LEU A 171 -14.18 -1.27 -4.98
N GLU A 172 -14.33 -2.24 -5.89
CA GLU A 172 -14.74 -2.01 -7.27
C GLU A 172 -16.13 -1.39 -7.37
N LYS A 173 -17.07 -1.86 -6.56
CA LYS A 173 -18.42 -1.28 -6.44
C LYS A 173 -18.35 0.20 -6.02
N ILE A 174 -17.54 0.52 -5.00
CA ILE A 174 -17.37 1.89 -4.47
C ILE A 174 -16.70 2.78 -5.54
N THR A 175 -15.59 2.34 -6.14
CA THR A 175 -14.85 3.12 -7.14
C THR A 175 -15.61 3.29 -8.46
N SER A 176 -16.57 2.40 -8.77
CA SER A 176 -17.49 2.51 -9.91
C SER A 176 -18.74 3.37 -9.65
N GLY A 177 -18.81 4.07 -8.51
CA GLY A 177 -19.92 4.95 -8.17
C GLY A 177 -21.18 4.23 -7.65
N LYS A 178 -21.13 2.91 -7.52
CA LYS A 178 -22.24 2.07 -7.06
C LYS A 178 -22.20 1.76 -5.56
N GLY A 179 -21.29 2.39 -4.81
CA GLY A 179 -21.20 2.24 -3.37
C GLY A 179 -22.51 2.60 -2.68
N GLU A 180 -22.87 1.87 -1.64
CA GLU A 180 -24.11 2.02 -0.88
C GLU A 180 -23.80 2.12 0.61
N ASP A 181 -24.78 2.60 1.35
CA ASP A 181 -24.74 2.59 2.81
C ASP A 181 -24.53 1.16 3.36
N GLY A 182 -23.67 1.04 4.37
CA GLY A 182 -23.25 -0.25 4.94
C GLY A 182 -22.08 -0.94 4.21
N ASP A 183 -21.56 -0.41 3.10
CA ASP A 183 -20.41 -1.03 2.41
C ASP A 183 -19.11 -0.85 3.20
N ILE A 184 -18.96 0.24 3.97
CA ILE A 184 -17.80 0.46 4.85
C ILE A 184 -17.78 -0.58 5.96
N GLU A 185 -18.88 -0.79 6.64
CA GLU A 185 -19.03 -1.76 7.71
C GLU A 185 -18.75 -3.19 7.21
N ARG A 186 -19.20 -3.51 5.99
CA ARG A 186 -18.88 -4.80 5.34
C ARG A 186 -17.39 -4.97 5.06
N LEU A 187 -16.69 -3.88 4.65
CA LEU A 187 -15.24 -3.92 4.47
C LEU A 187 -14.52 -4.16 5.81
N GLU A 188 -14.97 -3.52 6.88
CA GLU A 188 -14.44 -3.70 8.24
C GLU A 188 -14.64 -5.14 8.73
N ASP A 189 -15.87 -5.69 8.63
CA ASP A 189 -16.20 -7.07 9.02
C ASP A 189 -15.41 -8.12 8.23
N LEU A 190 -15.28 -7.93 6.91
CA LEU A 190 -14.48 -8.81 6.07
C LEU A 190 -13.00 -8.73 6.41
N SER A 191 -12.48 -7.55 6.72
CA SER A 191 -11.09 -7.33 7.11
C SER A 191 -10.75 -8.11 8.37
N GLU A 192 -11.60 -8.04 9.40
CA GLU A 192 -11.44 -8.78 10.64
C GLU A 192 -11.49 -10.29 10.39
N THR A 193 -12.52 -10.75 9.67
CA THR A 193 -12.69 -12.17 9.35
C THR A 193 -11.50 -12.74 8.60
N ILE A 194 -10.99 -12.05 7.58
CA ILE A 194 -9.85 -12.49 6.78
C ILE A 194 -8.59 -12.54 7.64
N THR A 195 -8.35 -11.53 8.45
CA THR A 195 -7.17 -11.42 9.31
C THR A 195 -7.12 -12.54 10.34
N VAL A 196 -8.23 -12.78 11.05
CA VAL A 196 -8.28 -13.73 12.17
C VAL A 196 -8.34 -15.19 11.67
N ALA A 197 -9.09 -15.46 10.60
CA ALA A 197 -9.36 -16.83 10.16
C ALA A 197 -8.43 -17.35 9.05
N SER A 198 -7.52 -16.54 8.53
CA SER A 198 -6.58 -16.99 7.50
C SER A 198 -5.42 -17.80 8.09
N LEU A 199 -4.96 -18.82 7.34
CA LEU A 199 -3.97 -19.79 7.81
C LEU A 199 -2.51 -19.34 7.66
N CYS A 200 -2.22 -18.27 6.95
CA CYS A 200 -0.84 -17.80 6.71
C CYS A 200 -0.77 -16.28 6.60
N GLY A 201 0.47 -15.76 6.67
CA GLY A 201 0.74 -14.32 6.67
C GLY A 201 0.12 -13.55 5.50
N LEU A 202 0.05 -14.12 4.29
CA LEU A 202 -0.58 -13.44 3.15
C LEU A 202 -2.05 -13.10 3.46
N GLY A 203 -2.85 -14.06 3.92
CA GLY A 203 -4.24 -13.80 4.25
C GLY A 203 -4.40 -12.95 5.51
N GLN A 204 -3.57 -13.16 6.53
CA GLN A 204 -3.61 -12.40 7.78
C GLN A 204 -3.28 -10.90 7.60
N THR A 205 -2.55 -10.55 6.55
CA THR A 205 -2.17 -9.16 6.24
C THR A 205 -2.86 -8.61 4.98
N ALA A 206 -3.67 -9.41 4.31
CA ALA A 206 -4.33 -9.04 3.05
C ALA A 206 -5.20 -7.78 3.16
N ALA A 207 -5.82 -7.59 4.32
CA ALA A 207 -6.72 -6.46 4.58
C ALA A 207 -5.99 -5.17 5.01
N ASN A 208 -4.69 -5.21 5.31
CA ASN A 208 -3.96 -4.05 5.85
C ASN A 208 -4.09 -2.76 5.01
N PRO A 209 -3.96 -2.79 3.66
CA PRO A 209 -4.17 -1.59 2.85
C PRO A 209 -5.57 -1.01 3.00
N VAL A 210 -6.59 -1.88 3.08
CA VAL A 210 -7.99 -1.45 3.25
C VAL A 210 -8.21 -0.88 4.65
N VAL A 211 -7.77 -1.58 5.70
CA VAL A 211 -7.91 -1.13 7.08
C VAL A 211 -7.20 0.20 7.32
N SER A 212 -5.97 0.35 6.85
CA SER A 212 -5.21 1.60 7.03
C SER A 212 -5.82 2.77 6.26
N THR A 213 -6.28 2.55 5.03
CA THR A 213 -6.95 3.61 4.26
C THR A 213 -8.32 3.96 4.82
N LEU A 214 -9.09 3.01 5.31
CA LEU A 214 -10.34 3.28 6.04
C LEU A 214 -10.08 4.06 7.34
N HIS A 215 -9.02 3.73 8.06
CA HIS A 215 -8.69 4.40 9.32
C HIS A 215 -8.28 5.87 9.11
N TYR A 216 -7.39 6.11 8.14
CA TYR A 216 -6.79 7.44 7.95
C TYR A 216 -7.50 8.31 6.92
N PHE A 217 -8.23 7.71 5.97
CA PHE A 217 -8.85 8.39 4.83
C PHE A 217 -10.33 8.02 4.67
N ARG A 218 -11.03 7.78 5.77
CA ARG A 218 -12.45 7.41 5.78
C ARG A 218 -13.32 8.39 5.01
N ASN A 219 -12.99 9.68 5.08
CA ASN A 219 -13.67 10.73 4.34
C ASN A 219 -13.67 10.51 2.82
N GLU A 220 -12.65 9.88 2.26
CA GLU A 220 -12.64 9.55 0.83
C GLU A 220 -13.61 8.42 0.49
N TYR A 221 -13.74 7.41 1.35
CA TYR A 221 -14.74 6.36 1.19
C TYR A 221 -16.16 6.93 1.28
N GLU A 222 -16.39 7.78 2.25
CA GLU A 222 -17.69 8.45 2.44
C GLU A 222 -18.05 9.33 1.23
N ALA A 223 -17.09 10.10 0.69
CA ALA A 223 -17.30 10.90 -0.52
C ALA A 223 -17.66 10.02 -1.73
N HIS A 224 -17.01 8.85 -1.91
CA HIS A 224 -17.34 7.92 -2.98
C HIS A 224 -18.73 7.31 -2.82
N ILE A 225 -19.15 7.01 -1.58
CA ILE A 225 -20.42 6.32 -1.30
C ILE A 225 -21.59 7.31 -1.27
N TYR A 226 -21.48 8.40 -0.52
CA TYR A 226 -22.59 9.32 -0.27
C TYR A 226 -22.64 10.48 -1.26
N ASP A 227 -21.49 11.12 -1.54
CA ASP A 227 -21.41 12.26 -2.45
C ASP A 227 -21.28 11.87 -3.91
N LYS A 228 -21.04 10.57 -4.20
CA LYS A 228 -20.75 10.02 -5.53
C LYS A 228 -19.62 10.79 -6.24
N LYS A 229 -18.58 11.14 -5.49
CA LYS A 229 -17.48 11.96 -5.93
C LYS A 229 -16.13 11.34 -5.54
N CYS A 230 -15.18 11.35 -6.46
CA CYS A 230 -13.79 11.01 -6.16
C CYS A 230 -13.00 12.30 -5.88
N PRO A 231 -12.57 12.58 -4.65
CA PRO A 231 -11.84 13.82 -4.33
C PRO A 231 -10.54 13.99 -5.12
N ALA A 232 -9.85 12.89 -5.41
CA ALA A 232 -8.61 12.87 -6.20
C ALA A 232 -8.84 12.90 -7.72
N GLY A 233 -10.08 12.75 -8.20
CA GLY A 233 -10.41 12.74 -9.63
C GLY A 233 -9.86 11.54 -10.40
N VAL A 234 -9.64 10.39 -9.75
CA VAL A 234 -9.08 9.17 -10.36
C VAL A 234 -10.18 8.23 -10.85
N CYS A 235 -11.26 8.06 -10.07
CA CYS A 235 -12.32 7.11 -10.37
C CYS A 235 -13.21 7.64 -11.49
N GLN A 236 -13.05 7.11 -12.69
CA GLN A 236 -13.72 7.62 -13.92
C GLN A 236 -15.25 7.68 -13.81
N ALA A 237 -15.87 6.71 -13.16
CA ALA A 237 -17.31 6.68 -12.96
C ALA A 237 -17.86 7.76 -12.02
N LEU A 238 -16.98 8.44 -11.29
CA LEU A 238 -17.29 9.50 -10.33
C LEU A 238 -16.76 10.86 -10.78
N LEU A 239 -16.38 10.99 -12.05
CA LEU A 239 -15.95 12.27 -12.64
C LEU A 239 -17.18 13.06 -13.12
N GLU A 240 -17.29 14.27 -12.65
CA GLU A 240 -18.25 15.23 -13.18
C GLU A 240 -17.56 16.13 -14.20
N PHE A 241 -18.13 16.23 -15.40
CA PHE A 241 -17.67 17.14 -16.42
C PHE A 241 -18.57 18.37 -16.44
N PHE A 242 -17.97 19.54 -16.34
CA PHE A 242 -18.70 20.81 -16.38
C PHE A 242 -17.99 21.82 -17.26
N ILE A 243 -18.78 22.68 -17.87
CA ILE A 243 -18.27 23.81 -18.66
C ILE A 243 -17.99 24.97 -17.71
N THR A 244 -16.71 25.37 -17.61
CA THR A 244 -16.33 26.50 -16.75
C THR A 244 -16.71 27.85 -17.32
N ASP A 245 -16.79 28.88 -16.46
CA ASP A 245 -17.03 30.27 -16.86
C ASP A 245 -15.98 30.85 -17.84
N LYS A 246 -14.85 30.15 -18.00
CA LYS A 246 -13.82 30.49 -19.00
C LYS A 246 -14.20 30.06 -20.42
N CYS A 247 -15.32 29.39 -20.59
CA CYS A 247 -15.80 28.95 -21.90
C CYS A 247 -16.17 30.13 -22.76
N VAL A 248 -15.56 30.25 -23.93
CA VAL A 248 -15.82 31.31 -24.91
C VAL A 248 -16.90 30.91 -25.94
N GLY A 249 -17.60 29.79 -25.77
CA GLY A 249 -18.67 29.35 -26.66
C GLY A 249 -18.20 28.94 -28.06
N CYS A 250 -16.96 28.57 -28.26
CA CYS A 250 -16.38 28.28 -29.59
C CYS A 250 -16.86 26.96 -30.24
N THR A 251 -17.68 26.18 -29.56
CA THR A 251 -18.28 24.91 -30.01
C THR A 251 -17.30 23.82 -30.45
N LYS A 252 -15.98 23.94 -30.19
CA LYS A 252 -14.99 22.93 -30.55
C LYS A 252 -15.22 21.60 -29.82
N CYS A 253 -15.59 21.65 -28.53
CA CYS A 253 -15.92 20.47 -27.73
C CYS A 253 -17.14 19.75 -28.28
N ALA A 254 -18.23 20.45 -28.61
CA ALA A 254 -19.43 19.86 -29.22
C ALA A 254 -19.11 19.18 -30.55
N LYS A 255 -18.32 19.85 -31.43
CA LYS A 255 -17.91 19.25 -32.72
C LYS A 255 -16.97 18.06 -32.59
N ALA A 256 -16.23 17.97 -31.50
CA ALA A 256 -15.30 16.85 -31.21
C ALA A 256 -15.95 15.73 -30.40
N CYS A 257 -17.16 15.93 -29.87
CA CYS A 257 -17.84 14.93 -29.05
C CYS A 257 -18.35 13.78 -29.93
N PRO A 258 -17.86 12.53 -29.72
CA PRO A 258 -18.26 11.38 -30.56
C PRO A 258 -19.67 10.89 -30.26
N VAL A 259 -20.32 11.41 -29.20
CA VAL A 259 -21.64 10.98 -28.72
C VAL A 259 -22.63 12.14 -28.59
N ASP A 260 -22.31 13.31 -29.14
CA ASP A 260 -23.15 14.51 -29.17
C ASP A 260 -23.79 14.89 -27.80
N CYS A 261 -23.02 14.77 -26.72
CA CYS A 261 -23.51 15.04 -25.35
C CYS A 261 -23.07 16.41 -24.78
N ILE A 262 -22.47 17.31 -25.62
CA ILE A 262 -22.01 18.65 -25.22
C ILE A 262 -22.71 19.73 -26.03
#